data_1c86a6b309bb8b3ae53af21610a1d26d
#
_entry.id   1c86a6b309bb8b3ae53af21610a1d26d
#
_cell.length_a   1.000
_cell.length_b   1.000
_cell.length_c   1.000
_cell.angle_alpha   90.00
_cell.angle_beta   90.00
_cell.angle_gamma   90.00
#
_symmetry.space_group_name_H-M   'P 1'
#
loop_
_entity.id
_entity.type
_entity.pdbx_description
1 polymer ?
#
loop_
_entity_poly.entity_id
_entity_poly.type
_entity_poly.pdbx_seq_one_letter_code
_entity_poly.pdbx_strand_id
1 'polypeptide(L)'
;NYCQGAGANQLTANILTGHNSVWYSSPSGTASSTTAPKPITTNIGKVDYYVSQVKATTGCESFKTKLTVTVFEVPAAPILSRDTANFLVSSATSGNTWYKDSAILKDSTQKIKPLTPGAYNVKTTQNGCVSAISTTYYFLVTDILKLSSTEFIKLAPNPFQAKLNFDFFIKGYQRLNLDVFEISTGNKVASRVGLTPGAPIYLPELTSGTYIIKITSADGKLSYQFKMVKM
;
A
#
# COMPACT_ATOMS: atom_id res chain seq x y z
N ASN A 1 2.80 -20.36 -16.54
CA ASN A 1 2.86 -20.11 -15.11
C ASN A 1 1.54 -19.48 -14.65
N TYR A 2 1.07 -19.85 -13.47
CA TYR A 2 -0.14 -19.32 -12.84
C TYR A 2 0.12 -19.00 -11.37
N CYS A 3 -0.69 -18.13 -10.80
CA CYS A 3 -0.78 -17.97 -9.36
C CYS A 3 -1.84 -18.92 -8.80
N GLN A 4 -1.67 -19.35 -7.57
CA GLN A 4 -2.62 -20.20 -6.89
C GLN A 4 -4.04 -19.60 -6.94
N GLY A 5 -5.03 -20.38 -7.34
CA GLY A 5 -6.42 -19.97 -7.49
C GLY A 5 -6.73 -19.12 -8.72
N ALA A 6 -5.76 -18.76 -9.55
CA ALA A 6 -6.00 -18.01 -10.78
C ALA A 6 -6.75 -18.86 -11.81
N GLY A 7 -7.60 -18.22 -12.64
CA GLY A 7 -8.25 -18.89 -13.77
C GLY A 7 -7.22 -19.37 -14.80
N ALA A 8 -7.24 -20.64 -15.14
CA ALA A 8 -6.42 -21.18 -16.22
C ALA A 8 -7.22 -21.28 -17.53
N ASN A 9 -6.53 -21.15 -18.65
CA ASN A 9 -7.05 -21.50 -19.96
C ASN A 9 -6.63 -22.92 -20.33
N GLN A 10 -7.30 -23.52 -21.33
CA GLN A 10 -6.82 -24.76 -21.95
C GLN A 10 -5.41 -24.54 -22.50
N LEU A 11 -4.58 -25.56 -22.40
CA LEU A 11 -3.23 -25.53 -22.97
C LEU A 11 -3.31 -25.50 -24.49
N THR A 12 -2.32 -24.88 -25.11
CA THR A 12 -2.20 -24.82 -26.58
C THR A 12 -0.87 -25.41 -27.02
N ALA A 13 -0.87 -25.99 -28.20
CA ALA A 13 0.33 -26.47 -28.87
C ALA A 13 0.33 -26.00 -30.33
N ASN A 14 1.52 -25.71 -30.85
CA ASN A 14 1.66 -25.43 -32.29
C ASN A 14 1.57 -26.72 -33.06
N ILE A 15 0.54 -26.88 -33.86
CA ILE A 15 0.23 -28.09 -34.63
C ILE A 15 0.43 -27.80 -36.09
N LEU A 16 1.11 -28.72 -36.80
CA LEU A 16 1.31 -28.64 -38.24
C LEU A 16 -0.02 -28.82 -39.01
N THR A 17 -0.14 -28.18 -40.14
CA THR A 17 -1.32 -28.33 -41.00
C THR A 17 -1.53 -29.82 -41.35
N GLY A 18 -2.78 -30.30 -41.26
CA GLY A 18 -3.16 -31.69 -41.49
C GLY A 18 -2.80 -32.65 -40.33
N HIS A 19 -2.48 -32.11 -39.16
CA HIS A 19 -2.26 -32.89 -37.93
C HIS A 19 -3.26 -32.48 -36.84
N ASN A 20 -3.50 -33.40 -35.91
CA ASN A 20 -4.30 -33.18 -34.70
C ASN A 20 -3.42 -33.32 -33.46
N SER A 21 -3.69 -32.53 -32.42
CA SER A 21 -3.02 -32.70 -31.13
C SER A 21 -3.59 -33.85 -30.34
N VAL A 22 -2.73 -34.58 -29.66
CA VAL A 22 -3.11 -35.63 -28.71
C VAL A 22 -2.35 -35.38 -27.40
N TRP A 23 -3.07 -35.36 -26.30
CA TRP A 23 -2.55 -34.97 -24.99
C TRP A 23 -2.47 -36.18 -24.05
N TYR A 24 -1.42 -36.20 -23.20
CA TYR A 24 -1.12 -37.27 -22.27
C TYR A 24 -0.71 -36.72 -20.90
N SER A 25 -0.98 -37.47 -19.85
CA SER A 25 -0.55 -37.12 -18.47
C SER A 25 0.85 -37.63 -18.11
N SER A 26 1.44 -38.51 -18.97
CA SER A 26 2.79 -39.05 -18.74
C SER A 26 3.53 -39.31 -20.04
N PRO A 27 4.89 -39.39 -20.04
CA PRO A 27 5.66 -39.62 -21.27
C PRO A 27 5.43 -41.04 -21.87
N SER A 28 5.20 -42.04 -21.04
CA SER A 28 5.00 -43.44 -21.41
C SER A 28 3.53 -43.85 -21.41
N GLY A 29 2.61 -42.97 -20.98
CA GLY A 29 1.19 -43.29 -20.86
C GLY A 29 0.53 -43.51 -22.22
N THR A 30 -0.40 -44.48 -22.32
CA THR A 30 -1.22 -44.75 -23.49
C THR A 30 -2.57 -44.03 -23.42
N ALA A 31 -3.01 -43.65 -22.21
CA ALA A 31 -4.23 -42.88 -22.04
C ALA A 31 -4.07 -41.50 -22.65
N SER A 32 -4.88 -41.13 -23.63
CA SER A 32 -4.80 -39.93 -24.41
C SER A 32 -6.14 -39.19 -24.50
N SER A 33 -6.07 -37.89 -24.78
CA SER A 33 -7.23 -37.05 -25.04
C SER A 33 -6.95 -36.14 -26.25
N THR A 34 -7.93 -35.96 -27.09
CA THR A 34 -7.90 -34.95 -28.17
C THR A 34 -8.28 -33.58 -27.67
N THR A 35 -8.85 -33.49 -26.45
CA THR A 35 -9.16 -32.21 -25.80
C THR A 35 -7.96 -31.77 -25.00
N ALA A 36 -7.47 -30.54 -25.23
CA ALA A 36 -6.38 -29.95 -24.48
C ALA A 36 -6.75 -29.83 -23.01
N PRO A 37 -5.84 -30.19 -22.08
CA PRO A 37 -6.09 -30.11 -20.64
C PRO A 37 -6.18 -28.65 -20.20
N LYS A 38 -7.04 -28.40 -19.21
CA LYS A 38 -7.09 -27.14 -18.47
C LYS A 38 -6.37 -27.33 -17.13
N PRO A 39 -5.26 -26.61 -16.87
CA PRO A 39 -4.51 -26.77 -15.64
C PRO A 39 -5.33 -26.45 -14.39
N ILE A 40 -5.12 -27.25 -13.33
CA ILE A 40 -5.68 -27.00 -12.01
C ILE A 40 -4.71 -26.08 -11.28
N THR A 41 -5.19 -24.93 -10.80
CA THR A 41 -4.36 -23.90 -10.16
C THR A 41 -4.57 -23.82 -8.66
N THR A 42 -5.40 -24.68 -8.06
CA THR A 42 -5.66 -24.67 -6.61
C THR A 42 -4.46 -25.13 -5.78
N ASN A 43 -3.62 -25.99 -6.35
CA ASN A 43 -2.45 -26.56 -5.69
C ASN A 43 -1.17 -25.91 -6.25
N ILE A 44 -0.29 -25.44 -5.35
CA ILE A 44 1.04 -24.95 -5.73
C ILE A 44 1.93 -26.11 -6.19
N GLY A 45 2.84 -25.83 -7.11
CA GLY A 45 3.79 -26.82 -7.62
C GLY A 45 3.88 -26.86 -9.14
N LYS A 46 4.45 -27.94 -9.65
CA LYS A 46 4.65 -28.18 -11.09
C LYS A 46 3.86 -29.39 -11.51
N VAL A 47 3.20 -29.27 -12.66
CA VAL A 47 2.50 -30.38 -13.32
C VAL A 47 2.99 -30.45 -14.77
N ASP A 48 3.39 -31.66 -15.18
CA ASP A 48 3.85 -31.93 -16.52
C ASP A 48 2.70 -32.51 -17.36
N TYR A 49 2.55 -31.97 -18.55
CA TYR A 49 1.67 -32.45 -19.61
C TYR A 49 2.52 -32.85 -20.82
N TYR A 50 2.01 -33.72 -21.63
CA TYR A 50 2.69 -34.19 -22.84
C TYR A 50 1.76 -34.05 -24.01
N VAL A 51 2.27 -33.60 -25.14
CA VAL A 51 1.51 -33.45 -26.37
C VAL A 51 2.25 -34.04 -27.57
N SER A 52 1.56 -34.76 -28.39
CA SER A 52 2.04 -35.22 -29.71
C SER A 52 1.18 -34.65 -30.81
N GLN A 53 1.62 -34.84 -32.06
CA GLN A 53 0.87 -34.56 -33.27
C GLN A 53 0.61 -35.84 -34.00
N VAL A 54 -0.63 -36.06 -34.40
CA VAL A 54 -1.04 -37.23 -35.22
C VAL A 54 -1.44 -36.74 -36.60
N LYS A 55 -0.82 -37.28 -37.64
CA LYS A 55 -1.14 -36.95 -39.03
C LYS A 55 -2.52 -37.49 -39.37
N ALA A 56 -3.46 -36.61 -39.73
CA ALA A 56 -4.87 -36.97 -39.94
C ALA A 56 -5.09 -38.04 -41.02
N THR A 57 -4.23 -38.08 -42.06
CA THR A 57 -4.37 -38.99 -43.20
C THR A 57 -3.78 -40.39 -42.99
N THR A 58 -2.74 -40.51 -42.13
CA THR A 58 -1.99 -41.76 -41.95
C THR A 58 -2.05 -42.32 -40.51
N GLY A 59 -2.50 -41.52 -39.55
CA GLY A 59 -2.48 -41.89 -38.14
C GLY A 59 -1.08 -41.94 -37.50
N CYS A 60 -0.02 -41.56 -38.22
CA CYS A 60 1.32 -41.55 -37.68
C CYS A 60 1.47 -40.48 -36.60
N GLU A 61 1.96 -40.87 -35.42
CA GLU A 61 2.13 -40.01 -34.25
C GLU A 61 3.58 -39.61 -34.05
N SER A 62 3.84 -38.33 -33.71
CA SER A 62 5.15 -37.81 -33.36
C SER A 62 5.57 -38.22 -31.96
N PHE A 63 6.85 -37.98 -31.60
CA PHE A 63 7.27 -38.03 -30.21
C PHE A 63 6.47 -37.04 -29.37
N LYS A 64 6.28 -37.38 -28.08
CA LYS A 64 5.61 -36.54 -27.12
C LYS A 64 6.50 -35.41 -26.66
N THR A 65 6.04 -34.18 -26.74
CA THR A 65 6.71 -32.98 -26.20
C THR A 65 6.17 -32.68 -24.83
N LYS A 66 7.08 -32.48 -23.89
CA LYS A 66 6.75 -32.11 -22.51
C LYS A 66 6.41 -30.62 -22.39
N LEU A 67 5.36 -30.31 -21.67
CA LEU A 67 4.94 -28.98 -21.28
C LEU A 67 4.76 -28.92 -19.75
N THR A 68 5.53 -28.06 -19.07
CA THR A 68 5.45 -27.91 -17.62
C THR A 68 4.64 -26.68 -17.27
N VAL A 69 3.60 -26.85 -16.47
CA VAL A 69 2.83 -25.78 -15.85
C VAL A 69 3.29 -25.62 -14.40
N THR A 70 3.66 -24.41 -14.03
CA THR A 70 4.04 -24.07 -12.64
C THR A 70 2.95 -23.18 -12.04
N VAL A 71 2.47 -23.57 -10.85
CA VAL A 71 1.55 -22.78 -10.02
C VAL A 71 2.34 -22.26 -8.84
N PHE A 72 2.45 -20.93 -8.74
CA PHE A 72 3.14 -20.25 -7.66
C PHE A 72 2.15 -19.87 -6.55
N GLU A 73 2.64 -19.86 -5.32
CA GLU A 73 1.93 -19.34 -4.17
C GLU A 73 1.64 -17.84 -4.33
N VAL A 74 0.47 -17.39 -3.90
CA VAL A 74 0.16 -15.95 -3.75
C VAL A 74 0.80 -15.48 -2.44
N PRO A 75 1.72 -14.49 -2.46
CA PRO A 75 2.36 -14.02 -1.26
C PRO A 75 1.36 -13.51 -0.23
N ALA A 76 1.65 -13.71 1.06
CA ALA A 76 0.87 -13.09 2.13
C ALA A 76 0.94 -11.56 2.04
N ALA A 77 -0.12 -10.88 2.51
CA ALA A 77 -0.13 -9.43 2.62
C ALA A 77 1.01 -8.96 3.52
N PRO A 78 1.84 -7.99 3.09
CA PRO A 78 2.91 -7.48 3.93
C PRO A 78 2.38 -6.81 5.20
N ILE A 79 3.16 -6.88 6.27
CA ILE A 79 2.91 -6.14 7.51
C ILE A 79 3.76 -4.88 7.48
N LEU A 80 3.16 -3.73 7.82
CA LEU A 80 3.85 -2.44 7.94
C LEU A 80 4.24 -2.18 9.38
N SER A 81 5.48 -1.72 9.56
CA SER A 81 6.00 -1.22 10.83
C SER A 81 6.72 0.11 10.60
N ARG A 82 7.03 0.82 11.68
CA ARG A 82 7.84 2.04 11.67
C ARG A 82 9.12 1.80 12.45
N ASP A 83 10.27 2.11 11.85
CA ASP A 83 11.55 2.03 12.54
C ASP A 83 11.87 3.30 13.35
N THR A 84 12.94 3.25 14.12
CA THR A 84 13.38 4.37 14.98
C THR A 84 13.85 5.59 14.19
N ALA A 85 14.20 5.43 12.91
CA ALA A 85 14.60 6.52 12.02
C ALA A 85 13.40 7.09 11.21
N ASN A 86 12.17 6.69 11.58
CA ASN A 86 10.92 7.12 10.95
C ASN A 86 10.71 6.64 9.52
N PHE A 87 11.31 5.52 9.12
CA PHE A 87 10.94 4.83 7.89
C PHE A 87 9.74 3.92 8.13
N LEU A 88 8.87 3.81 7.14
CA LEU A 88 7.92 2.70 7.05
C LEU A 88 8.63 1.51 6.41
N VAL A 89 8.52 0.37 7.05
CA VAL A 89 9.19 -0.88 6.69
C VAL A 89 8.15 -1.93 6.36
N SER A 90 8.30 -2.55 5.19
CA SER A 90 7.52 -3.71 4.79
C SER A 90 8.14 -5.00 5.35
N SER A 91 7.33 -5.94 5.80
CA SER A 91 7.81 -7.30 6.12
C SER A 91 8.32 -8.06 4.89
N ALA A 92 7.89 -7.68 3.68
CA ALA A 92 8.41 -8.24 2.44
C ALA A 92 9.74 -7.56 2.08
N THR A 93 10.80 -8.36 1.87
CA THR A 93 12.15 -7.85 1.59
C THR A 93 12.31 -7.32 0.17
N SER A 94 11.44 -7.73 -0.77
CA SER A 94 11.49 -7.33 -2.18
C SER A 94 10.11 -7.37 -2.83
N GLY A 95 10.01 -6.85 -4.06
CA GLY A 95 8.79 -6.85 -4.84
C GLY A 95 7.71 -5.90 -4.32
N ASN A 96 8.08 -4.93 -3.49
CA ASN A 96 7.14 -4.01 -2.87
C ASN A 96 6.56 -3.01 -3.89
N THR A 97 5.28 -2.74 -3.78
CA THR A 97 4.58 -1.64 -4.43
C THR A 97 3.87 -0.85 -3.35
N TRP A 98 4.35 0.36 -3.12
CA TRP A 98 3.85 1.25 -2.08
C TRP A 98 2.73 2.14 -2.59
N TYR A 99 1.80 2.43 -1.70
CA TYR A 99 0.66 3.32 -1.93
C TYR A 99 0.59 4.39 -0.86
N LYS A 100 0.20 5.59 -1.25
CA LYS A 100 -0.18 6.68 -0.35
C LYS A 100 -1.51 7.24 -0.80
N ASP A 101 -2.50 7.25 0.09
CA ASP A 101 -3.86 7.72 -0.19
C ASP A 101 -4.42 7.10 -1.50
N SER A 102 -4.18 5.78 -1.68
CA SER A 102 -4.51 4.96 -2.87
C SER A 102 -3.66 5.23 -4.13
N ALA A 103 -2.81 6.24 -4.15
CA ALA A 103 -1.89 6.50 -5.27
C ALA A 103 -0.61 5.66 -5.15
N ILE A 104 -0.15 5.11 -6.28
CA ILE A 104 1.10 4.32 -6.33
C ILE A 104 2.29 5.28 -6.18
N LEU A 105 3.22 4.91 -5.29
CA LEU A 105 4.50 5.57 -5.16
C LEU A 105 5.52 4.96 -6.12
N LYS A 106 6.50 5.76 -6.56
CA LYS A 106 7.58 5.29 -7.46
C LYS A 106 8.62 4.41 -6.76
N ASP A 107 8.64 4.40 -5.42
CA ASP A 107 9.58 3.62 -4.62
C ASP A 107 9.11 2.17 -4.52
N SER A 108 10.04 1.21 -4.69
CA SER A 108 9.78 -0.23 -4.58
C SER A 108 10.69 -0.92 -3.56
N THR A 109 11.43 -0.15 -2.77
CA THR A 109 12.34 -0.67 -1.75
C THR A 109 11.60 -1.27 -0.56
N GLN A 110 12.30 -2.03 0.28
CA GLN A 110 11.71 -2.61 1.50
C GLN A 110 11.22 -1.54 2.47
N LYS A 111 11.86 -0.38 2.51
CA LYS A 111 11.50 0.72 3.41
C LYS A 111 11.47 2.04 2.66
N ILE A 112 10.52 2.88 3.01
CA ILE A 112 10.38 4.23 2.47
C ILE A 112 10.42 5.24 3.61
N LYS A 113 10.88 6.47 3.31
CA LYS A 113 10.79 7.59 4.24
C LYS A 113 9.58 8.46 3.89
N PRO A 114 8.48 8.38 4.63
CA PRO A 114 7.33 9.24 4.38
C PRO A 114 7.70 10.70 4.57
N LEU A 115 7.39 11.53 3.58
CA LEU A 115 7.63 12.99 3.64
C LEU A 115 6.39 13.77 4.05
N THR A 116 5.22 13.18 3.89
CA THR A 116 3.92 13.82 4.15
C THR A 116 3.00 12.87 4.92
N PRO A 117 2.10 13.40 5.75
CA PRO A 117 1.06 12.60 6.40
C PRO A 117 0.19 11.92 5.35
N GLY A 118 -0.41 10.80 5.72
CA GLY A 118 -1.33 10.08 4.86
C GLY A 118 -1.50 8.61 5.24
N ALA A 119 -2.36 7.94 4.49
CA ALA A 119 -2.64 6.52 4.60
C ALA A 119 -1.67 5.75 3.69
N TYR A 120 -0.79 4.96 4.29
CA TYR A 120 0.20 4.16 3.56
C TYR A 120 -0.15 2.69 3.57
N ASN A 121 -0.01 2.06 2.42
CA ASN A 121 -0.20 0.63 2.23
C ASN A 121 0.91 0.08 1.33
N VAL A 122 1.08 -1.24 1.34
CA VAL A 122 2.02 -1.92 0.45
C VAL A 122 1.45 -3.25 -0.01
N LYS A 123 1.79 -3.65 -1.24
CA LYS A 123 1.65 -5.00 -1.76
C LYS A 123 3.03 -5.56 -2.08
N THR A 124 3.15 -6.87 -2.15
CA THR A 124 4.36 -7.51 -2.69
C THR A 124 4.02 -8.39 -3.89
N THR A 125 4.96 -8.48 -4.82
CA THR A 125 4.87 -9.34 -6.01
C THR A 125 6.05 -10.32 -6.00
N GLN A 126 5.74 -11.63 -6.06
CA GLN A 126 6.74 -12.70 -6.16
C GLN A 126 6.33 -13.66 -7.28
N ASN A 127 7.26 -14.01 -8.16
CA ASN A 127 7.01 -14.88 -9.31
C ASN A 127 5.82 -14.45 -10.19
N GLY A 128 5.53 -13.15 -10.25
CA GLY A 128 4.37 -12.59 -10.96
C GLY A 128 3.06 -12.63 -10.17
N CYS A 129 3.03 -13.20 -8.96
CA CYS A 129 1.84 -13.25 -8.10
C CYS A 129 1.83 -12.09 -7.10
N VAL A 130 0.72 -11.37 -7.07
CA VAL A 130 0.56 -10.16 -6.25
C VAL A 130 -0.21 -10.52 -4.97
N SER A 131 0.29 -10.08 -3.82
CA SER A 131 -0.37 -10.24 -2.52
C SER A 131 -1.66 -9.43 -2.40
N ALA A 132 -2.47 -9.72 -1.40
CA ALA A 132 -3.43 -8.77 -0.88
C ALA A 132 -2.69 -7.50 -0.38
N ILE A 133 -3.42 -6.38 -0.28
CA ILE A 133 -2.87 -5.14 0.26
C ILE A 133 -2.67 -5.26 1.78
N SER A 134 -1.63 -4.65 2.31
CA SER A 134 -1.40 -4.57 3.76
C SER A 134 -2.55 -3.85 4.48
N THR A 135 -2.63 -3.99 5.79
CA THR A 135 -3.39 -3.06 6.63
C THR A 135 -2.86 -1.64 6.42
N THR A 136 -3.74 -0.64 6.56
CA THR A 136 -3.36 0.76 6.38
C THR A 136 -2.54 1.24 7.58
N TYR A 137 -1.40 1.87 7.28
CA TYR A 137 -0.60 2.59 8.26
C TYR A 137 -0.81 4.10 8.08
N TYR A 138 -1.37 4.75 9.09
CA TYR A 138 -1.51 6.21 9.09
C TYR A 138 -0.23 6.86 9.58
N PHE A 139 0.55 7.43 8.64
CA PHE A 139 1.74 8.19 9.00
C PHE A 139 1.33 9.60 9.40
N LEU A 140 1.67 9.95 10.63
CA LEU A 140 1.37 11.24 11.21
C LEU A 140 2.67 12.03 11.34
N VAL A 141 2.67 13.29 10.92
CA VAL A 141 3.77 14.22 11.16
C VAL A 141 3.39 15.05 12.37
N THR A 142 4.33 15.21 13.28
CA THR A 142 4.21 16.18 14.36
C THR A 142 4.72 17.50 13.81
N ASP A 143 3.84 18.47 13.65
CA ASP A 143 4.26 19.81 13.25
C ASP A 143 4.93 20.50 14.46
N ILE A 144 6.25 20.66 14.36
CA ILE A 144 7.06 21.39 15.30
C ILE A 144 7.66 22.58 14.58
N LEU A 145 7.25 23.77 14.97
CA LEU A 145 7.88 25.00 14.55
C LEU A 145 9.00 25.33 15.54
N LYS A 146 10.24 25.17 15.14
CA LYS A 146 11.41 25.64 15.91
C LYS A 146 11.62 27.12 15.66
N LEU A 147 11.62 27.92 16.72
CA LEU A 147 11.84 29.36 16.66
C LEU A 147 13.30 29.71 16.98
N SER A 148 13.95 28.89 17.84
CA SER A 148 15.35 28.94 18.15
C SER A 148 15.87 27.54 18.53
N SER A 149 17.08 27.45 19.09
CA SER A 149 17.62 26.20 19.62
C SER A 149 16.80 25.63 20.79
N THR A 150 16.09 26.47 21.51
CA THR A 150 15.30 26.09 22.69
C THR A 150 13.81 26.38 22.55
N GLU A 151 13.40 27.34 21.72
CA GLU A 151 12.01 27.77 21.59
C GLU A 151 11.29 27.03 20.48
N PHE A 152 10.09 26.57 20.75
CA PHE A 152 9.27 25.81 19.81
C PHE A 152 7.78 25.97 20.07
N ILE A 153 6.99 25.67 19.05
CA ILE A 153 5.55 25.39 19.11
C ILE A 153 5.31 24.05 18.45
N LYS A 154 4.52 23.18 19.08
CA LYS A 154 4.21 21.83 18.61
C LYS A 154 2.71 21.61 18.65
N LEU A 155 2.16 21.19 17.50
CA LEU A 155 0.79 20.71 17.34
C LEU A 155 0.83 19.29 16.79
N ALA A 156 0.20 18.34 17.47
CA ALA A 156 0.20 16.94 17.05
C ALA A 156 -1.03 16.20 17.55
N PRO A 157 -1.46 15.16 16.85
CA PRO A 157 -0.97 14.67 15.56
C PRO A 157 -1.46 15.50 14.37
N ASN A 158 -0.85 15.32 13.20
CA ASN A 158 -1.36 15.81 11.92
C ASN A 158 -1.22 14.69 10.88
N PRO A 159 -2.30 14.12 10.34
CA PRO A 159 -3.71 14.44 10.60
C PRO A 159 -4.18 14.14 12.03
N PHE A 160 -5.27 14.79 12.45
CA PHE A 160 -5.92 14.53 13.74
C PHE A 160 -7.39 14.09 13.57
N GLN A 161 -7.96 13.48 14.59
CA GLN A 161 -9.39 13.14 14.65
C GLN A 161 -10.17 14.20 15.44
N ALA A 162 -10.30 14.02 16.74
CA ALA A 162 -11.03 14.97 17.59
C ALA A 162 -10.13 15.76 18.54
N LYS A 163 -8.86 15.33 18.68
CA LYS A 163 -7.93 15.85 19.69
C LYS A 163 -6.59 16.21 19.08
N LEU A 164 -6.06 17.37 19.46
CA LEU A 164 -4.67 17.79 19.26
C LEU A 164 -3.97 17.92 20.61
N ASN A 165 -2.69 17.60 20.65
CA ASN A 165 -1.81 17.96 21.76
C ASN A 165 -1.07 19.24 21.35
N PHE A 166 -1.16 20.24 22.20
CA PHE A 166 -0.52 21.54 22.02
C PHE A 166 0.58 21.70 23.04
N ASP A 167 1.80 21.92 22.59
CA ASP A 167 2.94 22.13 23.45
C ASP A 167 3.79 23.26 22.89
N PHE A 168 4.39 24.05 23.76
CA PHE A 168 5.28 25.13 23.37
C PHE A 168 6.24 25.51 24.47
N PHE A 169 7.37 26.04 24.07
CA PHE A 169 8.27 26.80 24.93
C PHE A 169 8.70 28.05 24.19
N ILE A 170 8.26 29.22 24.68
CA ILE A 170 8.61 30.54 24.15
C ILE A 170 8.91 31.42 25.37
N LYS A 171 10.11 31.98 25.42
CA LYS A 171 10.55 32.82 26.55
C LYS A 171 9.61 33.99 26.77
N GLY A 172 9.09 34.12 27.97
CA GLY A 172 8.17 35.20 28.34
C GLY A 172 6.70 34.91 28.13
N TYR A 173 6.34 33.74 27.54
CA TYR A 173 4.95 33.38 27.32
C TYR A 173 4.59 32.06 27.99
N GLN A 174 3.56 32.10 28.82
CA GLN A 174 3.02 30.92 29.52
C GLN A 174 1.67 30.45 28.94
N ARG A 175 1.01 31.32 28.18
CA ARG A 175 -0.30 31.05 27.55
C ARG A 175 -0.36 31.62 26.14
N LEU A 176 -0.98 30.86 25.26
CA LEU A 176 -1.21 31.25 23.87
C LEU A 176 -2.67 31.01 23.51
N ASN A 177 -3.14 31.66 22.46
CA ASN A 177 -4.47 31.50 21.89
C ASN A 177 -4.39 30.72 20.59
N LEU A 178 -5.46 30.01 20.25
CA LEU A 178 -5.57 29.23 19.02
C LEU A 178 -6.89 29.54 18.33
N ASP A 179 -6.80 29.95 17.06
CA ASP A 179 -7.96 30.11 16.17
C ASP A 179 -7.84 29.10 15.03
N VAL A 180 -8.97 28.50 14.65
CA VAL A 180 -9.07 27.54 13.55
C VAL A 180 -9.85 28.16 12.40
N PHE A 181 -9.28 28.13 11.21
CA PHE A 181 -9.91 28.61 9.97
C PHE A 181 -10.05 27.46 8.99
N GLU A 182 -11.21 27.32 8.41
CA GLU A 182 -11.44 26.38 7.31
C GLU A 182 -10.82 26.94 6.01
N ILE A 183 -9.98 26.15 5.32
CA ILE A 183 -9.28 26.63 4.11
C ILE A 183 -10.26 26.93 2.97
N SER A 184 -11.33 26.12 2.83
CA SER A 184 -12.27 26.27 1.72
C SER A 184 -13.06 27.58 1.74
N THR A 185 -13.37 28.08 2.93
CA THR A 185 -14.22 29.27 3.14
C THR A 185 -13.45 30.47 3.69
N GLY A 186 -12.30 30.24 4.31
CA GLY A 186 -11.55 31.26 5.07
C GLY A 186 -12.18 31.64 6.40
N ASN A 187 -13.31 31.01 6.77
CA ASN A 187 -14.04 31.35 8.00
C ASN A 187 -13.36 30.78 9.24
N LYS A 188 -13.43 31.54 10.33
CA LYS A 188 -13.04 31.03 11.64
C LYS A 188 -14.13 30.11 12.18
N VAL A 189 -13.78 28.86 12.42
CA VAL A 189 -14.70 27.78 12.81
C VAL A 189 -14.53 27.31 14.27
N ALA A 190 -13.41 27.62 14.89
CA ALA A 190 -13.17 27.35 16.31
C ALA A 190 -12.15 28.30 16.91
N SER A 191 -12.22 28.48 18.24
CA SER A 191 -11.26 29.29 19.01
C SER A 191 -11.03 28.69 20.39
N ARG A 192 -9.78 28.76 20.86
CA ARG A 192 -9.38 28.40 22.24
C ARG A 192 -8.43 29.45 22.77
N VAL A 193 -8.67 29.93 23.97
CA VAL A 193 -7.87 31.01 24.56
C VAL A 193 -7.15 30.53 25.81
N GLY A 194 -5.99 31.14 26.09
CA GLY A 194 -5.26 30.90 27.32
C GLY A 194 -4.68 29.50 27.47
N LEU A 195 -4.37 28.81 26.37
CA LEU A 195 -3.81 27.47 26.38
C LEU A 195 -2.40 27.47 26.98
N THR A 196 -2.16 26.49 27.85
CA THR A 196 -0.84 26.24 28.47
C THR A 196 -0.08 25.12 27.75
N PRO A 197 1.25 25.04 27.91
CA PRO A 197 2.02 23.91 27.36
C PRO A 197 1.48 22.56 27.85
N GLY A 198 1.44 21.58 26.96
CA GLY A 198 0.91 20.24 27.20
C GLY A 198 -0.63 20.14 27.20
N ALA A 199 -1.36 21.24 26.99
CA ALA A 199 -2.82 21.24 27.01
C ALA A 199 -3.41 20.42 25.85
N PRO A 200 -4.36 19.52 26.11
CA PRO A 200 -5.14 18.88 25.06
C PRO A 200 -6.17 19.85 24.47
N ILE A 201 -6.27 19.90 23.16
CA ILE A 201 -7.24 20.70 22.44
C ILE A 201 -8.25 19.75 21.81
N TYR A 202 -9.51 19.87 22.21
CA TYR A 202 -10.61 19.11 21.63
C TYR A 202 -11.33 19.96 20.60
N LEU A 203 -11.52 19.41 19.40
CA LEU A 203 -12.17 20.06 18.25
C LEU A 203 -13.18 19.08 17.61
N PRO A 204 -14.15 18.55 18.37
CA PRO A 204 -15.13 17.60 17.84
C PRO A 204 -16.10 18.26 16.85
N GLU A 205 -16.28 19.56 16.94
CA GLU A 205 -17.13 20.38 16.10
C GLU A 205 -16.68 20.47 14.64
N LEU A 206 -15.40 20.18 14.36
CA LEU A 206 -14.86 20.25 13.01
C LEU A 206 -15.26 19.02 12.19
N THR A 207 -15.55 19.20 10.92
CA THR A 207 -15.72 18.13 9.93
C THR A 207 -14.37 17.68 9.36
N SER A 208 -14.35 16.55 8.65
CA SER A 208 -13.14 16.14 7.92
C SER A 208 -12.75 17.19 6.87
N GLY A 209 -11.49 17.60 6.87
CA GLY A 209 -11.05 18.69 6.00
C GLY A 209 -9.67 19.23 6.35
N THR A 210 -9.28 20.28 5.65
CA THR A 210 -8.00 20.98 5.87
C THR A 210 -8.25 22.34 6.49
N TYR A 211 -7.49 22.62 7.54
CA TYR A 211 -7.62 23.82 8.37
C TYR A 211 -6.31 24.56 8.51
N ILE A 212 -6.37 25.88 8.68
CA ILE A 212 -5.27 26.69 9.18
C ILE A 212 -5.52 26.94 10.68
N ILE A 213 -4.57 26.53 11.49
CA ILE A 213 -4.56 26.85 12.92
C ILE A 213 -3.60 28.02 13.14
N LYS A 214 -4.13 29.13 13.61
CA LYS A 214 -3.38 30.33 13.95
C LYS A 214 -3.14 30.37 15.45
N ILE A 215 -1.89 30.44 15.86
CA ILE A 215 -1.47 30.58 17.25
C ILE A 215 -1.04 32.01 17.48
N THR A 216 -1.56 32.65 18.53
CA THR A 216 -1.26 34.05 18.86
C THR A 216 -1.02 34.21 20.35
N SER A 217 -0.20 35.21 20.74
CA SER A 217 -0.13 35.71 22.10
C SER A 217 -1.26 36.71 22.39
N ALA A 218 -1.59 36.87 23.68
CA ALA A 218 -2.63 37.82 24.08
C ALA A 218 -2.28 39.27 23.74
N ASP A 219 -0.99 39.62 23.73
CA ASP A 219 -0.50 40.95 23.35
C ASP A 219 -0.35 41.18 21.84
N GLY A 220 -0.69 40.15 21.04
CA GLY A 220 -0.63 40.19 19.58
C GLY A 220 0.77 40.19 18.95
N LYS A 221 1.83 40.14 19.77
CA LYS A 221 3.22 40.16 19.27
C LYS A 221 3.68 38.89 18.61
N LEU A 222 3.06 37.74 18.98
CA LEU A 222 3.31 36.44 18.34
C LEU A 222 2.16 36.04 17.48
N SER A 223 2.46 35.57 16.26
CA SER A 223 1.49 35.01 15.33
C SER A 223 2.14 33.96 14.45
N TYR A 224 1.70 32.71 14.59
CA TYR A 224 2.18 31.56 13.83
C TYR A 224 1.01 30.80 13.22
N GLN A 225 1.24 30.10 12.11
CA GLN A 225 0.21 29.35 11.39
C GLN A 225 0.68 27.92 11.11
N PHE A 226 -0.24 26.98 11.27
CA PHE A 226 -0.06 25.56 10.97
C PHE A 226 -1.16 25.11 10.04
N LYS A 227 -0.79 24.33 9.02
CA LYS A 227 -1.75 23.63 8.17
C LYS A 227 -2.02 22.25 8.78
N MET A 228 -3.26 21.98 9.18
CA MET A 228 -3.66 20.74 9.83
C MET A 228 -4.76 20.04 9.03
N VAL A 229 -4.77 18.72 9.06
CA VAL A 229 -5.78 17.89 8.40
C VAL A 229 -6.58 17.15 9.46
N LYS A 230 -7.90 17.29 9.42
CA LYS A 230 -8.85 16.50 10.22
C LYS A 230 -9.40 15.35 9.39
N MET A 231 -9.34 14.14 9.96
CA MET A 231 -9.91 12.91 9.39
C MET A 231 -11.25 12.58 10.02
#